data_c0f248b57ea8b055ac85d11ff55329f0
#
_entry.id   c0f248b57ea8b055ac85d11ff55329f0
#
_cell.length_a   1.000
_cell.length_b   1.000
_cell.length_c   1.000
_cell.angle_alpha   90.00
_cell.angle_beta   90.00
_cell.angle_gamma   90.00
#
_symmetry.space_group_name_H-M   'P 1'
#
loop_
_entity.id
_entity.type
_entity.pdbx_description
1 polymer ?
#
loop_
_entity_poly.entity_id
_entity_poly.type
_entity_poly.pdbx_seq_one_letter_code
_entity_poly.pdbx_strand_id
1 'polypeptide(L)'
;MTIYPNAYPAAYPNAIPGIIQQKPNIQQYKNVNTPTVLQYVADTSGCALYRMGWPQQFLNFTDKARVFNSSLMVGEQSFYTPISVVRIQRQAKTEQKNFVKFLCQLREKYEFKLHYEIDDIVFGEDIPEYNVNRGEFLKPEIRQNIEDMMNWCDEITVTCPFMRDYYRSKLQNQNVTIVPNFQPRMWFDRFYDQNQINKNYDLNKNKPRILYCGSAGHYDVKNTGAKDDTFHVVDAIAKTINDYQWVFMGAYPRQLEYWVKAGKIEFHPFVNLMEYPRKLNSLKIQAAIAPLADNNFNKAKSDIKWTEMCALGIPCICQDLCTYEKALWKFTTGDEMIDQIKSVVGKAGHYKNLGPKLYKLAQQNWLDNEENIGCYLDLFKYSYNSPDRKYLNKWQ
;
A
#
# COMPACT_ATOMS: atom_id res chain seq x y z
N MET A 1 30.90 11.22 -4.40
CA MET A 1 29.58 11.86 -4.43
C MET A 1 28.66 10.88 -5.14
N THR A 2 28.03 9.95 -4.40
CA THR A 2 27.19 8.91 -4.99
C THR A 2 25.81 9.54 -5.17
N ILE A 3 25.45 9.83 -6.41
CA ILE A 3 24.12 10.31 -6.77
C ILE A 3 23.19 9.11 -6.60
N TYR A 4 22.39 9.09 -5.52
CA TYR A 4 21.23 8.22 -5.48
C TYR A 4 20.32 8.66 -6.63
N PRO A 5 19.93 7.76 -7.57
CA PRO A 5 18.95 8.14 -8.57
C PRO A 5 17.71 8.61 -7.83
N ASN A 6 17.15 9.72 -8.28
CA ASN A 6 15.94 10.32 -7.72
C ASN A 6 14.95 9.21 -7.34
N ALA A 7 14.49 9.22 -6.09
CA ALA A 7 13.69 8.15 -5.49
C ALA A 7 12.33 7.90 -6.19
N TYR A 8 12.00 8.73 -7.16
CA TYR A 8 10.90 8.56 -8.09
C TYR A 8 11.44 8.81 -9.50
N PRO A 9 11.64 7.78 -10.32
CA PRO A 9 11.85 8.02 -11.74
C PRO A 9 10.64 8.82 -12.24
N ALA A 10 10.92 10.01 -12.75
CA ALA A 10 9.93 10.78 -13.48
C ALA A 10 9.35 9.87 -14.57
N ALA A 11 8.04 9.67 -14.54
CA ALA A 11 7.24 8.95 -15.52
C ALA A 11 7.74 7.51 -15.80
N TYR A 12 7.10 6.52 -15.18
CA TYR A 12 7.10 5.19 -15.76
C TYR A 12 6.48 5.28 -17.16
N PRO A 13 7.18 4.92 -18.23
CA PRO A 13 6.67 5.08 -19.60
C PRO A 13 5.49 4.13 -19.93
N ASN A 14 5.15 3.21 -19.04
CA ASN A 14 4.05 2.28 -19.24
C ASN A 14 2.97 2.54 -18.19
N ALA A 15 1.84 3.06 -18.65
CA ALA A 15 0.66 3.28 -17.85
C ALA A 15 0.27 2.01 -17.08
N ILE A 16 -0.20 2.16 -15.82
CA ILE A 16 -0.90 1.10 -15.13
C ILE A 16 -2.05 0.66 -16.03
N PRO A 17 -2.23 -0.66 -16.29
CA PRO A 17 -3.37 -1.12 -17.06
C PRO A 17 -4.67 -0.56 -16.46
N GLY A 18 -5.48 0.07 -17.29
CA GLY A 18 -6.74 0.70 -16.87
C GLY A 18 -6.66 2.19 -16.53
N ILE A 19 -5.49 2.85 -16.58
CA ILE A 19 -5.44 4.32 -16.53
C ILE A 19 -5.79 4.88 -17.90
N ILE A 20 -6.86 5.65 -17.92
CA ILE A 20 -7.32 6.32 -19.15
C ILE A 20 -6.57 7.63 -19.31
N GLN A 21 -5.74 7.72 -20.34
CA GLN A 21 -5.05 8.97 -20.74
C GLN A 21 -5.92 9.90 -21.59
N GLN A 22 -7.07 9.42 -22.03
CA GLN A 22 -8.05 10.18 -22.80
C GLN A 22 -9.38 10.22 -22.07
N LYS A 23 -10.19 11.24 -22.36
CA LYS A 23 -11.56 11.34 -21.83
C LYS A 23 -12.35 10.08 -22.18
N PRO A 24 -12.83 9.31 -21.19
CA PRO A 24 -13.58 8.09 -21.47
C PRO A 24 -14.94 8.44 -22.09
N ASN A 25 -15.39 7.66 -23.08
CA ASN A 25 -16.75 7.77 -23.59
C ASN A 25 -17.69 6.90 -22.75
N ILE A 26 -18.23 7.48 -21.68
CA ILE A 26 -19.10 6.79 -20.72
C ILE A 26 -20.59 7.06 -20.92
N GLN A 27 -20.99 7.87 -21.89
CA GLN A 27 -22.41 8.20 -22.15
C GLN A 27 -23.28 6.99 -22.51
N GLN A 28 -22.67 5.91 -23.02
CA GLN A 28 -23.38 4.67 -23.37
C GLN A 28 -23.75 3.79 -22.18
N TYR A 29 -23.28 4.12 -20.96
CA TYR A 29 -23.41 3.27 -19.77
C TYR A 29 -24.60 3.65 -18.85
N LYS A 30 -25.70 4.06 -19.39
CA LYS A 30 -26.93 4.38 -18.63
C LYS A 30 -27.68 3.14 -18.14
N ASN A 31 -27.06 2.24 -17.40
CA ASN A 31 -27.80 1.11 -16.81
C ASN A 31 -27.89 1.24 -15.29
N VAL A 32 -29.11 1.23 -14.77
CA VAL A 32 -29.51 1.72 -13.44
C VAL A 32 -28.99 0.88 -12.27
N ASN A 33 -28.59 -0.37 -12.50
CA ASN A 33 -28.24 -1.29 -11.40
C ASN A 33 -26.74 -1.45 -11.12
N THR A 34 -25.87 -0.98 -12.02
CA THR A 34 -24.42 -1.11 -11.90
C THR A 34 -23.80 0.26 -11.71
N PRO A 35 -23.15 0.56 -10.57
CA PRO A 35 -22.60 1.88 -10.33
C PRO A 35 -21.49 2.21 -11.33
N THR A 36 -21.49 3.43 -11.85
CA THR A 36 -20.46 3.97 -12.72
C THR A 36 -19.57 4.89 -11.89
N VAL A 37 -18.29 4.55 -11.78
CA VAL A 37 -17.33 5.20 -10.90
C VAL A 37 -16.21 5.82 -11.72
N LEU A 38 -15.92 7.10 -11.48
CA LEU A 38 -14.77 7.79 -12.03
C LEU A 38 -13.74 8.01 -10.93
N GLN A 39 -12.50 7.58 -11.16
CA GLN A 39 -11.41 7.70 -10.19
C GLN A 39 -10.29 8.59 -10.75
N TYR A 40 -9.95 9.65 -10.02
CA TYR A 40 -8.80 10.49 -10.30
C TYR A 40 -7.61 10.01 -9.49
N VAL A 41 -6.70 9.29 -10.14
CA VAL A 41 -5.52 8.69 -9.50
C VAL A 41 -4.43 9.73 -9.23
N ALA A 42 -3.74 9.60 -8.09
CA ALA A 42 -2.67 10.52 -7.72
C ALA A 42 -1.34 10.22 -8.44
N ASP A 43 -1.09 8.95 -8.71
CA ASP A 43 0.17 8.46 -9.27
C ASP A 43 -0.02 7.14 -10.03
N THR A 44 1.07 6.56 -10.51
CA THR A 44 1.12 5.25 -11.16
C THR A 44 1.91 4.22 -10.34
N SER A 45 2.07 4.47 -9.06
CA SER A 45 2.82 3.63 -8.12
C SER A 45 1.95 2.57 -7.45
N GLY A 46 2.52 1.88 -6.46
CA GLY A 46 1.83 0.89 -5.66
C GLY A 46 0.56 1.42 -4.98
N CYS A 47 0.57 2.67 -4.50
CA CYS A 47 -0.58 3.29 -3.87
C CYS A 47 -1.79 3.33 -4.81
N ALA A 48 -1.62 3.90 -6.01
CA ALA A 48 -2.70 3.95 -6.99
C ALA A 48 -3.12 2.55 -7.44
N LEU A 49 -2.17 1.62 -7.57
CA LEU A 49 -2.47 0.26 -8.00
C LEU A 49 -3.35 -0.49 -6.99
N TYR A 50 -2.97 -0.47 -5.71
CA TYR A 50 -3.74 -1.16 -4.66
C TYR A 50 -5.09 -0.50 -4.36
N ARG A 51 -5.12 0.85 -4.35
CA ARG A 51 -6.31 1.59 -3.93
C ARG A 51 -7.34 1.81 -5.05
N MET A 52 -6.86 1.89 -6.30
CA MET A 52 -7.67 2.24 -7.47
C MET A 52 -7.59 1.18 -8.58
N GLY A 53 -6.38 0.79 -8.98
CA GLY A 53 -6.16 -0.01 -10.19
C GLY A 53 -6.66 -1.45 -10.07
N TRP A 54 -6.26 -2.19 -9.03
CA TRP A 54 -6.73 -3.57 -8.84
C TRP A 54 -8.24 -3.65 -8.61
N PRO A 55 -8.84 -2.82 -7.71
CA PRO A 55 -10.28 -2.79 -7.55
C PRO A 55 -11.02 -2.49 -8.85
N GLN A 56 -10.53 -1.53 -9.65
CA GLN A 56 -11.10 -1.21 -10.96
C GLN A 56 -11.10 -2.42 -11.89
N GLN A 57 -9.95 -3.07 -12.06
CA GLN A 57 -9.83 -4.22 -12.96
C GLN A 57 -10.78 -5.35 -12.56
N PHE A 58 -10.83 -5.67 -11.28
CA PHE A 58 -11.66 -6.76 -10.79
C PHE A 58 -13.15 -6.45 -10.88
N LEU A 59 -13.58 -5.25 -10.52
CA LEU A 59 -14.97 -4.81 -10.60
C LEU A 59 -15.48 -4.78 -12.05
N ASN A 60 -14.64 -4.31 -12.98
CA ASN A 60 -14.98 -4.31 -14.41
C ASN A 60 -15.03 -5.73 -14.98
N PHE A 61 -14.05 -6.57 -14.62
CA PHE A 61 -14.01 -7.96 -15.09
C PHE A 61 -15.23 -8.77 -14.65
N THR A 62 -15.77 -8.46 -13.47
CA THR A 62 -16.94 -9.17 -12.89
C THR A 62 -18.27 -8.47 -13.18
N ASP A 63 -18.29 -7.40 -13.97
CA ASP A 63 -19.48 -6.56 -14.27
C ASP A 63 -20.23 -6.04 -13.02
N LYS A 64 -19.55 -6.02 -11.86
CA LYS A 64 -20.16 -5.56 -10.59
C LYS A 64 -20.25 -4.04 -10.47
N ALA A 65 -19.31 -3.33 -11.12
CA ALA A 65 -19.33 -1.88 -11.28
C ALA A 65 -18.59 -1.52 -12.57
N ARG A 66 -18.82 -0.31 -13.09
CA ARG A 66 -18.08 0.26 -14.21
C ARG A 66 -17.15 1.33 -13.67
N VAL A 67 -15.87 1.02 -13.59
CA VAL A 67 -14.89 1.89 -12.94
C VAL A 67 -13.87 2.38 -13.96
N PHE A 68 -13.67 3.69 -14.02
CA PHE A 68 -12.73 4.35 -14.93
C PHE A 68 -11.69 5.10 -14.13
N ASN A 69 -10.40 4.87 -14.41
CA ASN A 69 -9.30 5.66 -13.86
C ASN A 69 -8.90 6.75 -14.85
N SER A 70 -8.67 7.94 -14.35
CA SER A 70 -8.20 9.08 -15.12
C SER A 70 -7.13 9.87 -14.38
N SER A 71 -6.12 10.34 -15.10
CA SER A 71 -5.18 11.37 -14.63
C SER A 71 -5.57 12.78 -15.14
N LEU A 72 -6.57 12.86 -16.02
CA LEU A 72 -7.03 14.11 -16.61
C LEU A 72 -8.27 14.62 -15.89
N MET A 73 -8.25 15.89 -15.49
CA MET A 73 -9.39 16.60 -14.92
C MET A 73 -10.38 16.94 -16.02
N VAL A 74 -11.59 16.36 -15.98
CA VAL A 74 -12.60 16.54 -17.01
C VAL A 74 -13.49 17.73 -16.66
N GLY A 75 -13.38 18.84 -17.40
CA GLY A 75 -14.17 20.06 -17.17
C GLY A 75 -15.55 20.08 -17.84
N GLU A 76 -15.86 19.13 -18.74
CA GLU A 76 -17.14 19.07 -19.41
C GLU A 76 -18.23 18.51 -18.49
N GLN A 77 -19.23 19.33 -18.18
CA GLN A 77 -20.26 19.00 -17.20
C GLN A 77 -21.11 17.79 -17.58
N SER A 78 -21.53 17.69 -18.84
CA SER A 78 -22.37 16.59 -19.35
C SER A 78 -21.74 15.21 -19.17
N PHE A 79 -20.40 15.16 -19.05
CA PHE A 79 -19.63 13.96 -18.81
C PHE A 79 -20.04 13.26 -17.51
N TYR A 80 -20.52 14.01 -16.52
CA TYR A 80 -20.87 13.48 -15.19
C TYR A 80 -22.29 12.90 -15.11
N THR A 81 -23.11 13.06 -16.14
CA THR A 81 -24.51 12.54 -16.16
C THR A 81 -24.64 11.06 -15.77
N PRO A 82 -23.81 10.13 -16.27
CA PRO A 82 -23.92 8.70 -15.91
C PRO A 82 -23.09 8.30 -14.68
N ILE A 83 -22.39 9.23 -14.04
CA ILE A 83 -21.50 8.94 -12.92
C ILE A 83 -22.32 8.80 -11.64
N SER A 84 -22.09 7.72 -10.88
CA SER A 84 -22.67 7.50 -9.55
C SER A 84 -21.71 7.95 -8.43
N VAL A 85 -20.39 7.80 -8.66
CA VAL A 85 -19.36 8.11 -7.68
C VAL A 85 -18.13 8.71 -8.38
N VAL A 86 -17.62 9.80 -7.85
CA VAL A 86 -16.31 10.34 -8.19
C VAL A 86 -15.38 10.11 -7.00
N ARG A 87 -14.23 9.47 -7.22
CA ARG A 87 -13.19 9.28 -6.21
C ARG A 87 -11.95 10.06 -6.59
N ILE A 88 -11.40 10.80 -5.65
CA ILE A 88 -10.17 11.58 -5.83
C ILE A 88 -9.11 11.03 -4.87
N GLN A 89 -7.97 10.60 -5.40
CA GLN A 89 -6.91 10.01 -4.61
C GLN A 89 -5.84 11.06 -4.31
N ARG A 90 -5.62 11.35 -3.01
CA ARG A 90 -4.47 12.10 -2.47
C ARG A 90 -4.10 13.37 -3.28
N GLN A 91 -5.11 14.09 -3.76
CA GLN A 91 -4.89 15.38 -4.41
C GLN A 91 -4.47 16.42 -3.37
N ALA A 92 -3.54 17.34 -3.74
CA ALA A 92 -2.94 18.27 -2.78
C ALA A 92 -2.68 19.69 -3.34
N LYS A 93 -2.59 19.82 -4.67
CA LYS A 93 -2.25 21.09 -5.31
C LYS A 93 -3.45 22.01 -5.48
N THR A 94 -3.19 23.31 -5.64
CA THR A 94 -4.22 24.34 -5.78
C THR A 94 -5.11 24.11 -7.02
N GLU A 95 -4.55 23.69 -8.15
CA GLU A 95 -5.34 23.38 -9.34
C GLU A 95 -6.28 22.21 -9.08
N GLN A 96 -5.82 21.21 -8.33
CA GLN A 96 -6.60 20.04 -7.94
C GLN A 96 -7.72 20.43 -6.96
N LYS A 97 -7.44 21.32 -6.00
CA LYS A 97 -8.46 21.88 -5.10
C LYS A 97 -9.53 22.64 -5.86
N ASN A 98 -9.15 23.48 -6.83
CA ASN A 98 -10.11 24.21 -7.68
C ASN A 98 -10.98 23.23 -8.46
N PHE A 99 -10.41 22.15 -8.96
CA PHE A 99 -11.17 21.11 -9.64
C PHE A 99 -12.12 20.36 -8.69
N VAL A 100 -11.71 20.05 -7.46
CA VAL A 100 -12.60 19.44 -6.47
C VAL A 100 -13.75 20.38 -6.11
N LYS A 101 -13.50 21.68 -5.99
CA LYS A 101 -14.55 22.69 -5.79
C LYS A 101 -15.57 22.69 -6.94
N PHE A 102 -15.10 22.58 -8.17
CA PHE A 102 -15.96 22.40 -9.34
C PHE A 102 -16.79 21.11 -9.27
N LEU A 103 -16.19 19.98 -8.85
CA LEU A 103 -16.91 18.73 -8.63
C LEU A 103 -18.01 18.85 -7.55
N CYS A 104 -17.75 19.60 -6.49
CA CYS A 104 -18.76 19.88 -5.47
C CYS A 104 -20.00 20.60 -6.03
N GLN A 105 -19.81 21.54 -6.96
CA GLN A 105 -20.92 22.21 -7.64
C GLN A 105 -21.69 21.26 -8.56
N LEU A 106 -20.96 20.40 -9.28
CA LEU A 106 -21.58 19.45 -10.19
C LEU A 106 -22.32 18.32 -9.46
N ARG A 107 -21.85 17.94 -8.28
CA ARG A 107 -22.47 16.90 -7.44
C ARG A 107 -23.95 17.19 -7.16
N GLU A 108 -24.29 18.41 -6.87
CA GLU A 108 -25.67 18.83 -6.62
C GLU A 108 -26.56 18.69 -7.87
N LYS A 109 -26.00 18.94 -9.05
CA LYS A 109 -26.72 18.86 -10.33
C LYS A 109 -26.88 17.44 -10.88
N TYR A 110 -25.85 16.61 -10.70
CA TYR A 110 -25.77 15.27 -11.31
C TYR A 110 -25.90 14.13 -10.29
N GLU A 111 -26.07 14.46 -9.00
CA GLU A 111 -26.38 13.54 -7.89
C GLU A 111 -25.37 12.40 -7.72
N PHE A 112 -24.08 12.64 -8.02
CA PHE A 112 -23.02 11.68 -7.72
C PHE A 112 -22.43 11.90 -6.33
N LYS A 113 -21.87 10.85 -5.73
CA LYS A 113 -21.09 10.94 -4.49
C LYS A 113 -19.66 11.34 -4.79
N LEU A 114 -19.06 12.15 -3.92
CA LEU A 114 -17.66 12.57 -4.03
C LEU A 114 -16.86 12.01 -2.85
N HIS A 115 -15.89 11.12 -3.12
CA HIS A 115 -15.06 10.49 -2.11
C HIS A 115 -13.60 10.95 -2.23
N TYR A 116 -12.96 11.19 -1.08
CA TYR A 116 -11.51 11.40 -0.99
C TYR A 116 -10.84 10.12 -0.54
N GLU A 117 -9.87 9.64 -1.31
CA GLU A 117 -9.11 8.43 -1.02
C GLU A 117 -7.72 8.78 -0.50
N ILE A 118 -7.31 8.18 0.62
CA ILE A 118 -6.00 8.39 1.22
C ILE A 118 -5.48 7.12 1.88
N ASP A 119 -4.21 6.79 1.63
CA ASP A 119 -3.54 5.59 2.10
C ASP A 119 -2.34 5.84 3.02
N ASP A 120 -2.03 7.10 3.30
CA ASP A 120 -0.95 7.53 4.19
C ASP A 120 -1.36 8.77 5.01
N ILE A 121 -0.64 9.10 6.08
CA ILE A 121 -0.71 10.42 6.69
C ILE A 121 -0.02 11.43 5.76
N VAL A 122 -0.75 12.49 5.40
CA VAL A 122 -0.27 13.56 4.52
C VAL A 122 -0.23 14.93 5.22
N PHE A 123 -0.43 14.98 6.54
CA PHE A 123 -0.22 16.17 7.32
C PHE A 123 1.24 16.21 7.76
N GLY A 124 2.00 17.16 7.20
CA GLY A 124 3.46 17.18 7.22
C GLY A 124 4.11 17.17 8.60
N GLU A 125 3.41 17.72 9.60
CA GLU A 125 3.84 17.71 10.99
C GLU A 125 3.98 16.30 11.58
N ASP A 126 3.13 15.36 11.14
CA ASP A 126 3.11 13.98 11.59
C ASP A 126 3.92 13.02 10.66
N ILE A 127 4.48 13.54 9.57
CA ILE A 127 5.40 12.80 8.70
C ILE A 127 6.82 12.84 9.31
N PRO A 128 7.51 11.70 9.51
CA PRO A 128 8.82 11.67 10.15
C PRO A 128 9.88 12.44 9.36
N GLU A 129 10.91 12.96 10.06
CA GLU A 129 11.98 13.78 9.47
C GLU A 129 12.80 13.04 8.41
N TYR A 130 12.97 11.73 8.57
CA TYR A 130 13.67 10.92 7.60
C TYR A 130 12.90 10.75 6.28
N ASN A 131 11.59 10.99 6.26
CA ASN A 131 10.79 10.79 5.05
C ASN A 131 11.07 11.89 4.02
N VAL A 132 11.44 11.46 2.80
CA VAL A 132 11.83 12.36 1.71
C VAL A 132 10.73 13.32 1.29
N ASN A 133 9.46 12.97 1.50
CA ASN A 133 8.29 13.76 1.07
C ASN A 133 7.84 14.79 2.11
N ARG A 134 8.33 14.72 3.35
CA ARG A 134 7.91 15.60 4.46
C ARG A 134 7.90 17.08 4.08
N GLY A 135 8.96 17.54 3.41
CA GLY A 135 9.12 18.95 3.05
C GLY A 135 8.01 19.49 2.15
N GLU A 136 7.45 18.68 1.27
CA GLU A 136 6.31 19.07 0.43
C GLU A 136 5.04 19.23 1.26
N PHE A 137 4.77 18.27 2.13
CA PHE A 137 3.57 18.26 2.97
C PHE A 137 3.61 19.24 4.16
N LEU A 138 4.77 19.81 4.49
CA LEU A 138 4.91 20.88 5.47
C LEU A 138 4.46 22.26 4.94
N LYS A 139 4.30 22.43 3.63
CA LYS A 139 3.83 23.68 3.05
C LYS A 139 2.41 24.00 3.53
N PRO A 140 2.16 25.17 4.15
CA PRO A 140 0.83 25.50 4.69
C PRO A 140 -0.28 25.45 3.65
N GLU A 141 0.02 25.83 2.41
CA GLU A 141 -0.92 25.76 1.29
C GLU A 141 -1.33 24.32 0.99
N ILE A 142 -0.38 23.40 0.92
CA ILE A 142 -0.64 21.96 0.65
C ILE A 142 -1.51 21.39 1.77
N ARG A 143 -1.17 21.68 3.03
CA ARG A 143 -1.95 21.26 4.19
C ARG A 143 -3.41 21.76 4.10
N GLN A 144 -3.61 23.05 3.86
CA GLN A 144 -4.92 23.65 3.76
C GLN A 144 -5.73 23.10 2.57
N ASN A 145 -5.07 22.88 1.43
CA ASN A 145 -5.72 22.31 0.26
C ASN A 145 -6.27 20.91 0.53
N ILE A 146 -5.47 20.05 1.17
CA ILE A 146 -5.87 18.68 1.51
C ILE A 146 -7.04 18.70 2.50
N GLU A 147 -6.93 19.51 3.55
CA GLU A 147 -7.95 19.62 4.59
C GLU A 147 -9.28 20.09 4.02
N ASP A 148 -9.27 21.14 3.18
CA ASP A 148 -10.45 21.64 2.52
C ASP A 148 -11.11 20.58 1.63
N MET A 149 -10.32 19.90 0.79
CA MET A 149 -10.86 18.87 -0.11
C MET A 149 -11.45 17.69 0.66
N MET A 150 -10.80 17.24 1.73
CA MET A 150 -11.32 16.17 2.58
C MET A 150 -12.64 16.58 3.27
N ASN A 151 -12.74 17.83 3.74
CA ASN A 151 -13.95 18.35 4.37
C ASN A 151 -15.11 18.56 3.40
N TRP A 152 -14.84 18.80 2.11
CA TRP A 152 -15.87 18.99 1.08
C TRP A 152 -16.43 17.67 0.52
N CYS A 153 -15.72 16.56 0.68
CA CYS A 153 -16.16 15.25 0.20
C CYS A 153 -17.27 14.66 1.08
N ASP A 154 -18.12 13.82 0.50
CA ASP A 154 -19.17 13.11 1.24
C ASP A 154 -18.57 12.07 2.17
N GLU A 155 -17.44 11.47 1.77
CA GLU A 155 -16.78 10.40 2.50
C GLU A 155 -15.27 10.38 2.22
N ILE A 156 -14.49 10.04 3.25
CA ILE A 156 -13.05 9.82 3.17
C ILE A 156 -12.78 8.33 3.33
N THR A 157 -12.00 7.72 2.43
CA THR A 157 -11.61 6.30 2.54
C THR A 157 -10.16 6.17 2.95
N VAL A 158 -9.89 5.31 3.95
CA VAL A 158 -8.59 5.05 4.55
C VAL A 158 -8.30 3.55 4.65
N THR A 159 -7.08 3.16 5.02
CA THR A 159 -6.65 1.76 5.01
C THR A 159 -6.83 1.02 6.34
N CYS A 160 -6.82 1.70 7.48
CA CYS A 160 -6.79 1.07 8.79
C CYS A 160 -7.50 1.90 9.88
N PRO A 161 -7.84 1.29 11.05
CA PRO A 161 -8.48 1.97 12.16
C PRO A 161 -7.71 3.17 12.69
N PHE A 162 -6.38 3.06 12.84
CA PHE A 162 -5.56 4.16 13.31
C PHE A 162 -5.70 5.40 12.40
N MET A 163 -5.67 5.19 11.09
CA MET A 163 -5.82 6.28 10.12
C MET A 163 -7.22 6.91 10.15
N ARG A 164 -8.27 6.11 10.32
CA ARG A 164 -9.64 6.62 10.51
C ARG A 164 -9.70 7.57 11.71
N ASP A 165 -9.21 7.11 12.86
CA ASP A 165 -9.29 7.88 14.10
C ASP A 165 -8.39 9.13 14.05
N TYR A 166 -7.23 9.01 13.40
CA TYR A 166 -6.35 10.12 13.13
C TYR A 166 -7.04 11.23 12.31
N TYR A 167 -7.63 10.90 11.17
CA TYR A 167 -8.29 11.90 10.33
C TYR A 167 -9.56 12.47 10.98
N ARG A 168 -10.34 11.67 11.70
CA ARG A 168 -11.47 12.16 12.49
C ARG A 168 -11.06 13.19 13.55
N SER A 169 -9.88 13.02 14.16
CA SER A 169 -9.37 13.97 15.15
C SER A 169 -8.91 15.31 14.57
N LYS A 170 -8.64 15.36 13.26
CA LYS A 170 -8.06 16.52 12.56
C LYS A 170 -9.05 17.26 11.65
N LEU A 171 -10.14 16.62 11.24
CA LEU A 171 -11.07 17.11 10.22
C LEU A 171 -12.47 17.38 10.79
N GLN A 172 -13.21 18.28 10.13
CA GLN A 172 -14.63 18.49 10.40
C GLN A 172 -15.48 17.34 9.85
N ASN A 173 -15.07 16.78 8.69
CA ASN A 173 -15.73 15.63 8.09
C ASN A 173 -15.44 14.36 8.89
N GLN A 174 -16.45 13.83 9.56
CA GLN A 174 -16.39 12.63 10.39
C GLN A 174 -16.69 11.34 9.61
N ASN A 175 -17.08 11.44 8.34
CA ASN A 175 -17.40 10.31 7.47
C ASN A 175 -16.12 9.66 6.93
N VAL A 176 -15.38 8.99 7.80
CA VAL A 176 -14.12 8.31 7.47
C VAL A 176 -14.35 6.80 7.53
N THR A 177 -14.22 6.13 6.40
CA THR A 177 -14.47 4.69 6.20
C THR A 177 -13.19 3.92 5.98
N ILE A 178 -13.05 2.79 6.66
CA ILE A 178 -11.94 1.86 6.45
C ILE A 178 -12.25 0.97 5.24
N VAL A 179 -11.37 1.02 4.24
CA VAL A 179 -11.31 0.08 3.14
C VAL A 179 -9.88 -0.47 3.12
N PRO A 180 -9.64 -1.69 3.62
CA PRO A 180 -8.30 -2.26 3.68
C PRO A 180 -7.66 -2.42 2.29
N ASN A 181 -6.35 -2.61 2.25
CA ASN A 181 -5.67 -3.01 1.02
C ASN A 181 -5.93 -4.49 0.77
N PHE A 182 -6.61 -4.80 -0.33
CA PHE A 182 -6.83 -6.17 -0.77
C PHE A 182 -5.87 -6.52 -1.90
N GLN A 183 -5.38 -7.75 -1.88
CA GLN A 183 -4.42 -8.23 -2.85
C GLN A 183 -5.09 -8.89 -4.06
N PRO A 184 -4.61 -8.63 -5.29
CA PRO A 184 -5.08 -9.35 -6.45
C PRO A 184 -4.54 -10.79 -6.42
N ARG A 185 -5.42 -11.77 -6.22
CA ARG A 185 -5.06 -13.19 -6.20
C ARG A 185 -4.22 -13.58 -7.40
N MET A 186 -4.68 -13.22 -8.61
CA MET A 186 -4.01 -13.57 -9.86
C MET A 186 -2.57 -13.05 -9.98
N TRP A 187 -2.19 -12.05 -9.18
CA TRP A 187 -0.85 -11.47 -9.19
C TRP A 187 0.14 -12.30 -8.36
N PHE A 188 -0.30 -12.90 -7.23
CA PHE A 188 0.54 -13.67 -6.32
C PHE A 188 0.35 -15.18 -6.43
N ASP A 189 -0.87 -15.67 -6.65
CA ASP A 189 -1.27 -17.08 -6.56
C ASP A 189 -0.36 -18.00 -7.39
N ARG A 190 -0.04 -17.62 -8.61
CA ARG A 190 0.83 -18.37 -9.51
C ARG A 190 2.28 -18.54 -9.04
N PHE A 191 2.69 -17.76 -8.03
CA PHE A 191 4.04 -17.81 -7.46
C PHE A 191 4.09 -18.57 -6.13
N TYR A 192 2.95 -18.96 -5.57
CA TYR A 192 2.91 -19.85 -4.44
C TYR A 192 3.12 -21.30 -4.90
N ASP A 193 4.27 -21.87 -4.53
CA ASP A 193 4.59 -23.28 -4.76
C ASP A 193 5.29 -23.87 -3.53
N GLN A 194 4.57 -24.69 -2.77
CA GLN A 194 5.07 -25.29 -1.55
C GLN A 194 6.31 -26.20 -1.80
N ASN A 195 6.36 -26.87 -2.95
CA ASN A 195 7.53 -27.71 -3.28
C ASN A 195 8.75 -26.83 -3.56
N GLN A 196 8.57 -25.70 -4.23
CA GLN A 196 9.66 -24.75 -4.47
C GLN A 196 10.12 -24.09 -3.17
N ILE A 197 9.20 -23.73 -2.26
CA ILE A 197 9.52 -23.21 -0.92
C ILE A 197 10.38 -24.21 -0.15
N ASN A 198 10.00 -25.49 -0.14
CA ASN A 198 10.76 -26.55 0.53
C ASN A 198 12.16 -26.71 -0.10
N LYS A 199 12.27 -26.70 -1.44
CA LYS A 199 13.58 -26.76 -2.11
C LYS A 199 14.45 -25.57 -1.77
N ASN A 200 13.90 -24.37 -1.76
CA ASN A 200 14.63 -23.15 -1.41
C ASN A 200 15.17 -23.22 0.04
N TYR A 201 14.38 -23.77 0.95
CA TYR A 201 14.81 -24.00 2.32
C TYR A 201 16.01 -24.95 2.38
N ASP A 202 15.92 -26.11 1.74
CA ASP A 202 17.00 -27.11 1.73
C ASP A 202 18.29 -26.57 1.09
N LEU A 203 18.18 -25.79 0.02
CA LEU A 203 19.32 -25.16 -0.66
C LEU A 203 20.05 -24.13 0.22
N ASN A 204 19.32 -23.38 1.02
CA ASN A 204 19.86 -22.26 1.78
C ASN A 204 19.95 -22.54 3.30
N LYS A 205 19.82 -23.79 3.74
CA LYS A 205 19.79 -24.16 5.14
C LYS A 205 20.98 -23.68 5.98
N ASN A 206 22.17 -23.60 5.35
CA ASN A 206 23.41 -23.20 6.02
C ASN A 206 23.57 -21.68 6.11
N LYS A 207 22.91 -20.93 5.23
CA LYS A 207 22.90 -19.47 5.22
C LYS A 207 21.54 -18.98 4.74
N PRO A 208 20.52 -18.95 5.62
CA PRO A 208 19.16 -18.54 5.26
C PRO A 208 19.11 -17.13 4.67
N ARG A 209 18.24 -16.94 3.67
CA ARG A 209 18.06 -15.68 2.96
C ARG A 209 16.94 -14.88 3.61
N ILE A 210 17.27 -13.70 4.12
CA ILE A 210 16.35 -12.82 4.85
C ILE A 210 16.14 -11.54 4.06
N LEU A 211 14.89 -11.26 3.71
CA LEU A 211 14.51 -10.10 2.88
C LEU A 211 14.07 -8.92 3.72
N TYR A 212 14.54 -7.74 3.36
CA TYR A 212 13.84 -6.48 3.58
C TYR A 212 13.49 -5.84 2.23
N CYS A 213 12.22 -5.48 2.05
CA CYS A 213 11.74 -4.78 0.84
C CYS A 213 11.15 -3.43 1.24
N GLY A 214 11.68 -2.34 0.70
CA GLY A 214 11.19 -0.99 1.03
C GLY A 214 11.77 0.11 0.16
N SER A 215 11.03 1.22 0.08
CA SER A 215 11.44 2.42 -0.64
C SER A 215 12.40 3.30 0.19
N ALA A 216 13.02 4.28 -0.45
CA ALA A 216 13.82 5.30 0.20
C ALA A 216 13.04 6.13 1.25
N GLY A 217 11.70 6.13 1.20
CA GLY A 217 10.86 6.77 2.20
C GLY A 217 10.91 6.15 3.60
N HIS A 218 11.53 4.97 3.74
CA HIS A 218 11.74 4.28 5.01
C HIS A 218 13.11 4.58 5.66
N TYR A 219 13.98 5.35 5.00
CA TYR A 219 15.35 5.57 5.42
C TYR A 219 15.69 7.04 5.51
N ASP A 220 16.63 7.38 6.39
CA ASP A 220 17.26 8.70 6.45
C ASP A 220 18.30 8.89 5.31
N VAL A 221 17.81 8.94 4.08
CA VAL A 221 18.68 9.14 2.91
C VAL A 221 19.37 10.51 2.88
N LYS A 222 18.84 11.50 3.59
CA LYS A 222 19.40 12.86 3.70
C LYS A 222 20.46 12.97 4.78
N ASN A 223 20.66 11.91 5.58
CA ASN A 223 21.60 11.88 6.70
C ASN A 223 21.34 13.01 7.72
N THR A 224 20.09 13.17 8.10
CA THR A 224 19.65 14.15 9.11
C THR A 224 19.97 13.71 10.54
N GLY A 225 20.31 12.43 10.74
CA GLY A 225 20.47 11.79 12.04
C GLY A 225 19.14 11.31 12.65
N ALA A 226 18.04 11.43 11.91
CA ALA A 226 16.73 10.96 12.35
C ALA A 226 16.70 9.42 12.44
N LYS A 227 16.03 8.91 13.46
CA LYS A 227 15.82 7.47 13.66
C LYS A 227 14.79 6.97 12.63
N ASP A 228 15.28 6.37 11.56
CA ASP A 228 14.45 5.77 10.50
C ASP A 228 13.87 4.41 10.88
N ASP A 229 13.11 3.79 9.96
CA ASP A 229 12.42 2.53 10.21
C ASP A 229 13.36 1.34 10.52
N THR A 230 14.63 1.45 10.15
CA THR A 230 15.63 0.39 10.36
C THR A 230 16.60 0.67 11.50
N PHE A 231 16.58 1.87 12.07
CA PHE A 231 17.55 2.33 13.06
C PHE A 231 17.80 1.31 14.19
N HIS A 232 16.75 0.69 14.70
CA HIS A 232 16.82 -0.25 15.83
C HIS A 232 17.20 -1.69 15.45
N VAL A 233 17.31 -2.02 14.15
CA VAL A 233 17.67 -3.37 13.66
C VAL A 233 18.98 -3.42 12.87
N VAL A 234 19.55 -2.28 12.47
CA VAL A 234 20.78 -2.20 11.65
C VAL A 234 21.95 -2.93 12.32
N ASP A 235 22.16 -2.73 13.62
CA ASP A 235 23.24 -3.38 14.35
C ASP A 235 23.07 -4.91 14.43
N ALA A 236 21.84 -5.38 14.60
CA ALA A 236 21.53 -6.82 14.60
C ALA A 236 21.76 -7.44 13.22
N ILE A 237 21.44 -6.71 12.14
CA ILE A 237 21.74 -7.13 10.77
C ILE A 237 23.27 -7.21 10.57
N ALA A 238 24.02 -6.20 10.97
CA ALA A 238 25.48 -6.17 10.83
C ALA A 238 26.16 -7.29 11.61
N LYS A 239 25.72 -7.58 12.83
CA LYS A 239 26.26 -8.67 13.67
C LYS A 239 26.02 -10.05 13.08
N THR A 240 24.96 -10.24 12.31
CA THR A 240 24.53 -11.53 11.74
C THR A 240 24.83 -11.68 10.25
N ILE A 241 25.71 -10.85 9.72
CA ILE A 241 26.07 -10.83 8.29
C ILE A 241 26.68 -12.13 7.78
N ASN A 242 27.32 -12.93 8.66
CA ASN A 242 27.90 -14.22 8.35
C ASN A 242 26.90 -15.37 8.51
N ASP A 243 25.87 -15.19 9.33
CA ASP A 243 24.88 -16.23 9.65
C ASP A 243 23.76 -16.26 8.60
N TYR A 244 23.38 -15.10 8.07
CA TYR A 244 22.31 -14.92 7.09
C TYR A 244 22.78 -14.27 5.82
N GLN A 245 22.17 -14.65 4.70
CA GLN A 245 22.23 -13.88 3.48
C GLN A 245 21.16 -12.81 3.52
N TRP A 246 21.53 -11.62 3.96
CA TRP A 246 20.65 -10.46 3.93
C TRP A 246 20.43 -10.01 2.49
N VAL A 247 19.16 -9.79 2.15
CA VAL A 247 18.70 -9.37 0.82
C VAL A 247 17.87 -8.10 0.98
N PHE A 248 18.29 -7.03 0.32
CA PHE A 248 17.55 -5.78 0.29
C PHE A 248 17.00 -5.54 -1.11
N MET A 249 15.73 -5.14 -1.20
CA MET A 249 15.09 -4.78 -2.47
C MET A 249 14.42 -3.41 -2.37
N GLY A 250 14.71 -2.57 -3.38
CA GLY A 250 14.24 -1.19 -3.47
C GLY A 250 15.28 -0.20 -2.99
N ALA A 251 15.51 -0.13 -1.69
CA ALA A 251 16.57 0.68 -1.08
C ALA A 251 17.18 -0.06 0.13
N TYR A 252 18.23 0.50 0.71
CA TYR A 252 18.86 0.00 1.94
C TYR A 252 19.34 1.18 2.81
N PRO A 253 19.46 1.01 4.15
CA PRO A 253 19.95 2.05 5.03
C PRO A 253 21.45 2.30 4.80
N ARG A 254 21.85 3.56 4.85
CA ARG A 254 23.24 3.99 4.59
C ARG A 254 24.26 3.28 5.49
N GLN A 255 23.89 2.98 6.72
CA GLN A 255 24.73 2.27 7.68
C GLN A 255 25.18 0.90 7.19
N LEU A 256 24.43 0.28 6.28
CA LEU A 256 24.76 -1.01 5.67
C LEU A 256 25.54 -0.89 4.34
N GLU A 257 25.82 0.32 3.86
CA GLU A 257 26.45 0.55 2.55
C GLU A 257 27.81 -0.18 2.39
N TYR A 258 28.61 -0.23 3.47
CA TYR A 258 29.86 -0.98 3.47
C TYR A 258 29.65 -2.47 3.13
N TRP A 259 28.65 -3.09 3.76
CA TRP A 259 28.35 -4.52 3.56
C TRP A 259 27.76 -4.81 2.17
N VAL A 260 26.99 -3.87 1.63
CA VAL A 260 26.48 -3.95 0.25
C VAL A 260 27.62 -3.86 -0.74
N LYS A 261 28.51 -2.88 -0.60
CA LYS A 261 29.71 -2.73 -1.47
C LYS A 261 30.68 -3.90 -1.38
N ALA A 262 30.79 -4.51 -0.19
CA ALA A 262 31.62 -5.68 0.03
C ALA A 262 30.96 -7.00 -0.48
N GLY A 263 29.77 -6.94 -1.04
CA GLY A 263 29.03 -8.13 -1.53
C GLY A 263 28.52 -9.07 -0.43
N LYS A 264 28.51 -8.60 0.84
CA LYS A 264 28.03 -9.37 1.99
C LYS A 264 26.50 -9.27 2.15
N ILE A 265 25.92 -8.18 1.69
CA ILE A 265 24.48 -7.97 1.56
C ILE A 265 24.15 -7.96 0.07
N GLU A 266 23.17 -8.74 -0.32
CA GLU A 266 22.63 -8.75 -1.67
C GLU A 266 21.64 -7.61 -1.84
N PHE A 267 21.81 -6.79 -2.88
CA PHE A 267 20.95 -5.66 -3.17
C PHE A 267 20.29 -5.79 -4.54
N HIS A 268 18.99 -5.50 -4.58
CA HIS A 268 18.20 -5.42 -5.81
C HIS A 268 17.50 -4.07 -5.89
N PRO A 269 17.63 -3.34 -7.01
CA PRO A 269 16.89 -2.10 -7.21
C PRO A 269 15.38 -2.38 -7.34
N PHE A 270 14.59 -1.31 -7.34
CA PHE A 270 13.18 -1.39 -7.69
C PHE A 270 12.97 -2.03 -9.05
N VAL A 271 11.92 -2.84 -9.13
CA VAL A 271 11.41 -3.39 -10.39
C VAL A 271 10.05 -2.80 -10.71
N ASN A 272 9.63 -2.93 -11.97
CA ASN A 272 8.27 -2.59 -12.36
C ASN A 272 7.28 -3.37 -11.47
N LEU A 273 6.18 -2.73 -11.07
CA LEU A 273 5.17 -3.33 -10.20
C LEU A 273 4.63 -4.65 -10.76
N MET A 274 4.46 -4.75 -12.08
CA MET A 274 3.97 -5.99 -12.71
C MET A 274 4.98 -7.15 -12.61
N GLU A 275 6.26 -6.84 -12.43
CA GLU A 275 7.34 -7.81 -12.24
C GLU A 275 7.58 -8.14 -10.74
N TYR A 276 7.01 -7.37 -9.85
CA TYR A 276 7.33 -7.41 -8.42
C TYR A 276 7.12 -8.78 -7.78
N PRO A 277 5.97 -9.48 -7.90
CA PRO A 277 5.82 -10.82 -7.31
C PRO A 277 6.76 -11.85 -7.92
N ARG A 278 7.01 -11.77 -9.24
CA ARG A 278 7.99 -12.62 -9.91
C ARG A 278 9.39 -12.41 -9.37
N LYS A 279 9.79 -11.14 -9.17
CA LYS A 279 11.09 -10.80 -8.59
C LYS A 279 11.22 -11.34 -7.18
N LEU A 280 10.22 -11.10 -6.31
CA LEU A 280 10.20 -11.64 -4.95
C LEU A 280 10.40 -13.16 -4.93
N ASN A 281 9.62 -13.88 -5.74
CA ASN A 281 9.73 -15.34 -5.85
C ASN A 281 11.13 -15.79 -6.29
N SER A 282 11.76 -15.06 -7.24
CA SER A 282 13.10 -15.39 -7.77
C SER A 282 14.21 -15.24 -6.72
N LEU A 283 14.00 -14.47 -5.65
CA LEU A 283 14.99 -14.23 -4.61
C LEU A 283 15.17 -15.42 -3.65
N LYS A 284 14.29 -16.43 -3.71
CA LYS A 284 14.37 -17.68 -2.92
C LYS A 284 14.50 -17.41 -1.42
N ILE A 285 13.66 -16.51 -0.90
CA ILE A 285 13.68 -16.03 0.47
C ILE A 285 13.10 -17.06 1.44
N GLN A 286 13.67 -17.21 2.63
CA GLN A 286 13.15 -18.07 3.69
C GLN A 286 12.39 -17.30 4.78
N ALA A 287 12.73 -16.03 5.00
CA ALA A 287 11.95 -15.13 5.86
C ALA A 287 12.12 -13.69 5.40
N ALA A 288 11.18 -12.85 5.75
CA ALA A 288 11.26 -11.41 5.53
C ALA A 288 11.16 -10.66 6.87
N ILE A 289 11.65 -9.43 6.91
CA ILE A 289 11.46 -8.52 8.04
C ILE A 289 10.68 -7.28 7.60
N ALA A 290 9.89 -6.73 8.52
CA ALA A 290 9.15 -5.49 8.32
C ALA A 290 9.31 -4.55 9.52
N PRO A 291 10.52 -3.98 9.74
CA PRO A 291 10.76 -3.00 10.77
C PRO A 291 10.06 -1.68 10.44
N LEU A 292 9.58 -1.00 11.48
CA LEU A 292 8.99 0.34 11.44
C LEU A 292 9.38 1.09 12.71
N ALA A 293 9.72 2.37 12.59
CA ALA A 293 9.87 3.24 13.75
C ALA A 293 8.49 3.49 14.41
N ASP A 294 8.45 3.55 15.75
CA ASP A 294 7.20 3.85 16.47
C ASP A 294 6.86 5.34 16.36
N ASN A 295 5.98 5.66 15.43
CA ASN A 295 5.42 6.99 15.20
C ASN A 295 4.04 6.90 14.54
N ASN A 296 3.28 8.01 14.55
CA ASN A 296 1.92 8.06 14.00
C ASN A 296 1.86 7.71 12.51
N PHE A 297 2.85 8.17 11.73
CA PHE A 297 2.93 7.89 10.31
C PHE A 297 3.01 6.39 10.01
N ASN A 298 3.81 5.66 10.79
CA ASN A 298 3.96 4.22 10.63
C ASN A 298 2.79 3.41 11.21
N LYS A 299 2.15 3.90 12.28
CA LYS A 299 0.91 3.31 12.81
C LYS A 299 -0.26 3.41 11.83
N ALA A 300 -0.22 4.41 10.95
CA ALA A 300 -1.21 4.60 9.90
C ALA A 300 -0.96 3.77 8.63
N LYS A 301 0.17 3.08 8.52
CA LYS A 301 0.46 2.23 7.35
C LYS A 301 -0.42 0.99 7.32
N SER A 302 -0.61 0.45 6.13
CA SER A 302 -1.24 -0.86 5.95
C SER A 302 -0.24 -2.00 6.16
N ASP A 303 -0.76 -3.20 6.43
CA ASP A 303 -0.02 -4.44 6.64
C ASP A 303 0.48 -5.12 5.35
N ILE A 304 0.57 -4.38 4.25
CA ILE A 304 0.81 -4.90 2.90
C ILE A 304 2.08 -5.75 2.78
N LYS A 305 3.17 -5.36 3.46
CA LYS A 305 4.40 -6.14 3.45
C LYS A 305 4.21 -7.55 4.04
N TRP A 306 3.44 -7.64 5.11
CA TRP A 306 3.12 -8.91 5.74
C TRP A 306 2.21 -9.77 4.86
N THR A 307 1.15 -9.17 4.31
CA THR A 307 0.17 -9.90 3.48
C THR A 307 0.77 -10.38 2.16
N GLU A 308 1.67 -9.61 1.53
CA GLU A 308 2.42 -10.03 0.34
C GLU A 308 3.33 -11.22 0.60
N MET A 309 4.04 -11.22 1.74
CA MET A 309 4.87 -12.36 2.12
C MET A 309 4.02 -13.59 2.44
N CYS A 310 2.89 -13.43 3.12
CA CYS A 310 1.94 -14.51 3.34
C CYS A 310 1.43 -15.12 2.02
N ALA A 311 1.15 -14.29 1.01
CA ALA A 311 0.70 -14.76 -0.30
C ALA A 311 1.75 -15.62 -1.03
N LEU A 312 3.02 -15.46 -0.71
CA LEU A 312 4.12 -16.29 -1.21
C LEU A 312 4.50 -17.44 -0.26
N GLY A 313 3.77 -17.61 0.85
CA GLY A 313 4.08 -18.60 1.88
C GLY A 313 5.37 -18.31 2.65
N ILE A 314 5.84 -17.05 2.66
CA ILE A 314 7.07 -16.62 3.32
C ILE A 314 6.73 -15.99 4.67
N PRO A 315 7.31 -16.47 5.79
CA PRO A 315 7.14 -15.85 7.09
C PRO A 315 7.72 -14.43 7.10
N CYS A 316 6.95 -13.47 7.63
CA CYS A 316 7.36 -12.10 7.80
C CYS A 316 7.40 -11.77 9.31
N ILE A 317 8.58 -11.37 9.78
CA ILE A 317 8.82 -10.95 11.16
C ILE A 317 8.62 -9.44 11.21
N CYS A 318 7.58 -8.97 11.86
CA CYS A 318 7.10 -7.62 11.81
C CYS A 318 7.38 -6.82 13.08
N GLN A 319 7.53 -5.52 12.95
CA GLN A 319 7.56 -4.63 14.12
C GLN A 319 6.28 -4.81 14.96
N ASP A 320 6.38 -4.83 16.27
CA ASP A 320 5.21 -4.88 17.15
C ASP A 320 4.54 -3.49 17.21
N LEU A 321 3.77 -3.21 16.18
CA LEU A 321 2.93 -2.02 16.03
C LEU A 321 1.52 -2.46 15.59
N CYS A 322 0.53 -1.59 15.84
CA CYS A 322 -0.86 -1.84 15.41
C CYS A 322 -0.99 -2.08 13.89
N THR A 323 -0.07 -1.56 13.08
CA THR A 323 0.06 -1.83 11.64
C THR A 323 0.10 -3.33 11.33
N TYR A 324 0.79 -4.11 12.17
CA TYR A 324 0.98 -5.54 11.99
C TYR A 324 0.29 -6.37 13.09
N GLU A 325 -0.87 -5.93 13.56
CA GLU A 325 -1.61 -6.60 14.64
C GLU A 325 -1.81 -8.09 14.37
N LYS A 326 -2.10 -8.47 13.12
CA LYS A 326 -2.36 -9.83 12.68
C LYS A 326 -1.11 -10.68 12.43
N ALA A 327 0.10 -10.08 12.47
CA ALA A 327 1.33 -10.79 12.18
C ALA A 327 1.63 -11.84 13.26
N LEU A 328 2.13 -13.02 12.82
CA LEU A 328 2.40 -14.15 13.71
C LEU A 328 3.72 -14.02 14.48
N TRP A 329 4.67 -13.31 13.94
CA TRP A 329 5.99 -13.06 14.55
C TRP A 329 6.19 -11.56 14.66
N LYS A 330 6.43 -11.11 15.87
CA LYS A 330 6.60 -9.72 16.20
C LYS A 330 7.89 -9.49 16.96
N PHE A 331 8.47 -8.31 16.87
CA PHE A 331 9.64 -7.89 17.58
C PHE A 331 9.58 -6.42 17.96
N THR A 332 10.28 -6.05 19.01
CA THR A 332 10.48 -4.66 19.45
C THR A 332 11.93 -4.23 19.26
N THR A 333 12.86 -5.15 19.47
CA THR A 333 14.31 -4.91 19.39
C THR A 333 14.97 -5.72 18.28
N GLY A 334 16.18 -5.32 17.86
CA GLY A 334 16.96 -6.07 16.87
C GLY A 334 17.31 -7.49 17.34
N ASP A 335 17.58 -7.69 18.63
CA ASP A 335 17.91 -9.02 19.19
C ASP A 335 16.67 -9.91 19.16
N GLU A 336 15.49 -9.41 19.56
CA GLU A 336 14.22 -10.15 19.42
C GLU A 336 13.93 -10.51 17.96
N MET A 337 14.20 -9.58 17.01
CA MET A 337 14.05 -9.87 15.59
C MET A 337 14.91 -11.07 15.17
N ILE A 338 16.18 -11.12 15.59
CA ILE A 338 17.07 -12.24 15.28
C ILE A 338 16.58 -13.54 15.90
N ASP A 339 16.06 -13.51 17.14
CA ASP A 339 15.52 -14.71 17.80
C ASP A 339 14.24 -15.19 17.08
N GLN A 340 13.38 -14.31 16.62
CA GLN A 340 12.23 -14.68 15.78
C GLN A 340 12.69 -15.29 14.44
N ILE A 341 13.70 -14.70 13.77
CA ILE A 341 14.28 -15.28 12.55
C ILE A 341 14.79 -16.71 12.83
N LYS A 342 15.58 -16.92 13.88
CA LYS A 342 16.08 -18.26 14.27
C LYS A 342 14.94 -19.25 14.51
N SER A 343 13.86 -18.81 15.15
CA SER A 343 12.69 -19.67 15.44
C SER A 343 12.00 -20.15 14.18
N VAL A 344 12.02 -19.33 13.14
CA VAL A 344 11.36 -19.60 11.86
C VAL A 344 12.25 -20.42 10.91
N VAL A 345 13.53 -20.03 10.75
CA VAL A 345 14.42 -20.67 9.77
C VAL A 345 15.23 -21.83 10.34
N GLY A 346 15.38 -21.92 11.67
CA GLY A 346 16.27 -22.89 12.33
C GLY A 346 15.70 -24.30 12.51
N LYS A 347 14.41 -24.52 12.31
CA LYS A 347 13.76 -25.82 12.54
C LYS A 347 13.44 -26.51 11.24
N ALA A 348 14.23 -27.49 10.88
CA ALA A 348 13.93 -28.40 9.76
C ALA A 348 12.53 -29.01 9.95
N GLY A 349 11.66 -28.87 8.95
CA GLY A 349 10.28 -29.35 8.98
C GLY A 349 9.24 -28.34 9.44
N HIS A 350 9.61 -27.30 10.18
CA HIS A 350 8.67 -26.23 10.57
C HIS A 350 8.13 -25.48 9.33
N TYR A 351 9.01 -25.27 8.38
CA TYR A 351 8.71 -24.59 7.12
C TYR A 351 7.67 -25.33 6.27
N LYS A 352 7.66 -26.65 6.25
CA LYS A 352 6.70 -27.46 5.48
C LYS A 352 5.25 -27.18 5.86
N ASN A 353 5.03 -26.82 7.12
CA ASN A 353 3.68 -26.53 7.65
C ASN A 353 3.34 -25.04 7.65
N LEU A 354 4.34 -24.16 7.59
CA LEU A 354 4.13 -22.70 7.65
C LEU A 354 3.62 -22.13 6.33
N GLY A 355 4.19 -22.53 5.21
CA GLY A 355 3.79 -22.00 3.89
C GLY A 355 2.29 -22.11 3.63
N PRO A 356 1.68 -23.32 3.78
CA PRO A 356 0.23 -23.46 3.60
C PRO A 356 -0.60 -22.63 4.57
N LYS A 357 -0.15 -22.51 5.83
CA LYS A 357 -0.81 -21.68 6.84
C LYS A 357 -0.79 -20.20 6.46
N LEU A 358 0.35 -19.68 6.06
CA LEU A 358 0.52 -18.28 5.64
C LEU A 358 -0.30 -17.98 4.39
N TYR A 359 -0.23 -18.87 3.39
CA TYR A 359 -1.02 -18.73 2.19
C TYR A 359 -2.52 -18.71 2.47
N LYS A 360 -3.01 -19.55 3.40
CA LYS A 360 -4.40 -19.52 3.85
C LYS A 360 -4.77 -18.20 4.52
N LEU A 361 -3.86 -17.58 5.27
CA LEU A 361 -4.08 -16.24 5.84
C LEU A 361 -4.17 -15.19 4.72
N ALA A 362 -3.32 -15.27 3.70
CA ALA A 362 -3.37 -14.36 2.56
C ALA A 362 -4.71 -14.43 1.81
N GLN A 363 -5.34 -15.62 1.72
CA GLN A 363 -6.63 -15.80 1.06
C GLN A 363 -7.74 -14.92 1.64
N GLN A 364 -7.67 -14.59 2.93
CA GLN A 364 -8.64 -13.71 3.59
C GLN A 364 -8.55 -12.27 3.09
N ASN A 365 -7.39 -11.87 2.56
CA ASN A 365 -7.13 -10.53 2.04
C ASN A 365 -7.19 -10.45 0.51
N TRP A 366 -7.61 -11.51 -0.18
CA TRP A 366 -7.70 -11.45 -1.64
C TRP A 366 -8.89 -10.62 -2.12
N LEU A 367 -8.64 -9.81 -3.13
CA LEU A 367 -9.63 -8.91 -3.71
C LEU A 367 -10.83 -9.65 -4.29
N ASP A 368 -10.65 -10.87 -4.82
CA ASP A 368 -11.71 -11.70 -5.38
C ASP A 368 -12.55 -12.45 -4.32
N ASN A 369 -12.25 -12.26 -3.05
CA ASN A 369 -13.13 -12.68 -1.98
C ASN A 369 -14.42 -11.84 -2.00
N GLU A 370 -15.58 -12.48 -1.89
CA GLU A 370 -16.89 -11.83 -1.96
C GLU A 370 -17.04 -10.70 -0.92
N GLU A 371 -16.55 -10.91 0.30
CA GLU A 371 -16.63 -9.90 1.35
C GLU A 371 -15.74 -8.68 1.04
N ASN A 372 -14.54 -8.91 0.50
CA ASN A 372 -13.58 -7.86 0.20
C ASN A 372 -14.02 -7.00 -0.99
N ILE A 373 -14.53 -7.63 -2.04
CA ILE A 373 -15.10 -6.87 -3.16
C ILE A 373 -16.44 -6.20 -2.77
N GLY A 374 -17.17 -6.82 -1.84
CA GLY A 374 -18.39 -6.26 -1.26
C GLY A 374 -18.16 -4.91 -0.59
N CYS A 375 -16.97 -4.68 0.01
CA CYS A 375 -16.61 -3.37 0.58
C CYS A 375 -16.66 -2.25 -0.45
N TYR A 376 -16.15 -2.49 -1.66
CA TYR A 376 -16.21 -1.49 -2.74
C TYR A 376 -17.63 -1.30 -3.26
N LEU A 377 -18.44 -2.37 -3.34
CA LEU A 377 -19.83 -2.27 -3.76
C LEU A 377 -20.66 -1.48 -2.75
N ASP A 378 -20.46 -1.72 -1.46
CA ASP A 378 -21.10 -0.96 -0.39
C ASP A 378 -20.74 0.53 -0.48
N LEU A 379 -19.44 0.82 -0.68
CA LEU A 379 -18.93 2.17 -0.85
C LEU A 379 -19.59 2.91 -2.03
N PHE A 380 -19.82 2.22 -3.12
CA PHE A 380 -20.33 2.83 -4.34
C PHE A 380 -21.87 2.95 -4.36
N LYS A 381 -22.57 2.03 -3.73
CA LYS A 381 -24.05 1.99 -3.75
C LYS A 381 -24.68 2.77 -2.61
N TYR A 382 -24.12 2.71 -1.41
CA TYR A 382 -24.79 3.21 -0.20
C TYR A 382 -24.12 4.47 0.35
N SER A 383 -24.92 5.31 1.01
CA SER A 383 -24.40 6.47 1.75
C SER A 383 -23.69 6.02 3.03
N TYR A 384 -22.86 6.90 3.62
CA TYR A 384 -22.02 6.60 4.78
C TYR A 384 -22.76 5.92 5.94
N ASN A 385 -23.94 6.43 6.34
CA ASN A 385 -24.71 5.93 7.47
C ASN A 385 -25.73 4.84 7.09
N SER A 386 -25.68 4.28 5.88
CA SER A 386 -26.65 3.27 5.47
C SER A 386 -26.45 1.95 6.23
N PRO A 387 -27.52 1.36 6.80
CA PRO A 387 -27.45 0.02 7.39
C PRO A 387 -27.14 -1.06 6.37
N ASP A 388 -27.35 -0.81 5.08
CA ASP A 388 -27.15 -1.75 3.97
C ASP A 388 -25.66 -1.93 3.59
N ARG A 389 -24.76 -1.17 4.22
CA ARG A 389 -23.28 -1.32 4.06
C ARG A 389 -22.75 -2.57 4.79
N LYS A 390 -23.28 -3.73 4.45
CA LYS A 390 -23.05 -5.00 5.12
C LYS A 390 -21.57 -5.37 5.27
N TYR A 391 -20.78 -5.19 4.22
CA TYR A 391 -19.39 -5.61 4.20
C TYR A 391 -18.46 -4.55 4.82
N LEU A 392 -18.70 -3.27 4.57
CA LEU A 392 -17.91 -2.19 5.15
C LEU A 392 -18.11 -2.09 6.67
N ASN A 393 -19.31 -2.29 7.16
CA ASN A 393 -19.59 -2.18 8.60
C ASN A 393 -18.80 -3.17 9.46
N LYS A 394 -18.24 -4.24 8.88
CA LYS A 394 -17.34 -5.16 9.58
C LYS A 394 -15.97 -4.56 9.92
N TRP A 395 -15.55 -3.51 9.20
CA TRP A 395 -14.24 -2.90 9.33
C TRP A 395 -14.24 -1.58 10.13
N GLN A 396 -15.42 -1.02 10.46
CA GLN A 396 -15.56 0.29 11.11
C GLN A 396 -15.31 0.30 12.61
#